data_84980ceb4d78569135bd71e2273c82e4
#
_entry.id   84980ceb4d78569135bd71e2273c82e4
#
_cell.length_a   1.000
_cell.length_b   1.000
_cell.length_c   1.000
_cell.angle_alpha   90.00
_cell.angle_beta   90.00
_cell.angle_gamma   90.00
#
_symmetry.space_group_name_H-M   'P 1'
#
loop_
_entity.id
_entity.type
_entity.pdbx_description
1 polymer ?
#
loop_
_entity_poly.entity_id
_entity_poly.type
_entity_poly.pdbx_seq_one_letter_code
_entity_poly.pdbx_strand_id
1 'polypeptide(L)'
;MIDDIFKVFGEQTGEILFEIITDCMDDYLYIFDLQNNTFEISQSAVERFNMSKNVLTDAANEVMKVVYEEDREMLTKHLADICEGREKVHNLHYRWLDKEGMPVWINSRGIVIIDQQGKAEYLVGCLNEIGNKRRADNVTGLLGGPEFLAYLRGQKEPITKGFFMHVGIDDFGAINSSRGADYGNYILRSVAGCMKECLSDKQRIYHLVADQYVIVDLEASSAEDAVALKEKITDKLRNFI
;
A
#
# COMPACT_ATOMS: atom_id res chain seq x y z
N MET A 1 10.95 -4.79 31.44
CA MET A 1 9.93 -4.26 30.47
C MET A 1 9.48 -5.34 29.49
N ILE A 2 10.33 -5.91 28.61
CA ILE A 2 9.92 -7.00 27.71
C ILE A 2 9.50 -8.25 28.49
N ASP A 3 10.29 -8.67 29.48
CA ASP A 3 9.96 -9.81 30.34
C ASP A 3 8.67 -9.62 31.17
N ASP A 4 8.26 -8.37 31.41
CA ASP A 4 7.02 -8.07 32.14
C ASP A 4 5.79 -8.22 31.22
N ILE A 5 5.93 -7.93 29.93
CA ILE A 5 4.88 -8.17 28.93
C ILE A 5 4.62 -9.67 28.81
N PHE A 6 5.66 -10.50 28.71
CA PHE A 6 5.52 -11.96 28.64
C PHE A 6 4.85 -12.56 29.90
N LYS A 7 5.03 -11.94 31.08
CA LYS A 7 4.34 -12.38 32.30
C LYS A 7 2.85 -12.03 32.33
N VAL A 8 2.45 -10.97 31.64
CA VAL A 8 1.03 -10.54 31.59
C VAL A 8 0.19 -11.49 30.75
N PHE A 9 0.74 -12.02 29.65
CA PHE A 9 -0.01 -12.80 28.67
C PHE A 9 0.06 -14.33 28.89
N GLY A 10 0.98 -14.85 29.70
CA GLY A 10 1.08 -16.29 30.02
C GLY A 10 1.48 -17.16 28.83
N GLU A 11 0.98 -18.43 28.79
CA GLU A 11 1.35 -19.42 27.76
C GLU A 11 0.80 -19.10 26.34
N GLN A 12 -0.22 -18.26 26.23
CA GLN A 12 -0.81 -17.81 24.94
C GLN A 12 -0.15 -16.54 24.40
N THR A 13 0.99 -16.16 24.92
CA THR A 13 1.68 -14.90 24.60
C THR A 13 1.96 -14.75 23.09
N GLY A 14 2.30 -15.84 22.42
CA GLY A 14 2.63 -15.81 20.99
C GLY A 14 1.45 -15.42 20.10
N GLU A 15 0.30 -16.05 20.30
CA GLU A 15 -0.92 -15.80 19.53
C GLU A 15 -1.43 -14.37 19.78
N ILE A 16 -1.51 -13.96 21.05
CA ILE A 16 -1.98 -12.61 21.42
C ILE A 16 -1.05 -11.52 20.88
N LEU A 17 0.27 -11.72 20.93
CA LEU A 17 1.23 -10.78 20.37
C LEU A 17 1.12 -10.70 18.85
N PHE A 18 0.93 -11.83 18.17
CA PHE A 18 0.74 -11.86 16.73
C PHE A 18 -0.51 -11.07 16.33
N GLU A 19 -1.64 -11.29 17.01
CA GLU A 19 -2.88 -10.55 16.79
C GLU A 19 -2.71 -9.04 17.06
N ILE A 20 -2.16 -8.65 18.21
CA ILE A 20 -1.94 -7.24 18.56
C ILE A 20 -1.03 -6.55 17.54
N ILE A 21 0.08 -7.17 17.16
CA ILE A 21 1.00 -6.60 16.18
C ILE A 21 0.31 -6.47 14.83
N THR A 22 -0.46 -7.46 14.42
CA THR A 22 -1.22 -7.47 13.16
C THR A 22 -2.23 -6.33 13.11
N ASP A 23 -2.93 -6.06 14.21
CA ASP A 23 -3.93 -4.99 14.29
C ASP A 23 -3.29 -3.59 14.31
N CYS A 24 -2.03 -3.49 14.74
CA CYS A 24 -1.29 -2.24 14.81
C CYS A 24 -0.50 -1.91 13.53
N MET A 25 -0.41 -2.85 12.58
CA MET A 25 0.40 -2.72 11.36
C MET A 25 -0.45 -2.79 10.10
N ASP A 26 -0.05 -2.02 9.10
CA ASP A 26 -0.61 -2.12 7.74
C ASP A 26 -0.01 -3.29 6.95
N ASP A 27 1.04 -3.97 7.47
CA ASP A 27 1.70 -5.09 6.84
C ASP A 27 1.01 -6.40 7.22
N TYR A 28 0.97 -7.35 6.29
CA TYR A 28 0.45 -8.68 6.53
C TYR A 28 1.54 -9.54 7.16
N LEU A 29 1.43 -9.85 8.43
CA LEU A 29 2.38 -10.74 9.12
C LEU A 29 2.13 -12.19 8.73
N TYR A 30 3.20 -12.99 8.65
CA TYR A 30 3.12 -14.41 8.40
C TYR A 30 4.17 -15.21 9.18
N ILE A 31 3.82 -16.46 9.44
CA ILE A 31 4.70 -17.51 9.96
C ILE A 31 4.56 -18.71 9.04
N PHE A 32 5.66 -19.18 8.48
CA PHE A 32 5.71 -20.40 7.70
C PHE A 32 6.54 -21.45 8.45
N ASP A 33 5.88 -22.48 8.95
CA ASP A 33 6.53 -23.68 9.47
C ASP A 33 6.98 -24.54 8.28
N LEU A 34 8.26 -24.50 8.01
CA LEU A 34 8.90 -25.15 6.87
C LEU A 34 8.99 -26.68 7.04
N GLN A 35 8.99 -27.16 8.30
CA GLN A 35 9.07 -28.59 8.60
C GLN A 35 7.72 -29.29 8.50
N ASN A 36 6.65 -28.62 8.95
CA ASN A 36 5.30 -29.18 8.94
C ASN A 36 4.48 -28.68 7.74
N ASN A 37 5.05 -27.84 6.87
CA ASN A 37 4.37 -27.24 5.71
C ASN A 37 3.06 -26.53 6.08
N THR A 38 3.10 -25.75 7.18
CA THR A 38 1.97 -24.95 7.66
C THR A 38 2.28 -23.46 7.54
N PHE A 39 1.30 -22.67 7.10
CA PHE A 39 1.46 -21.22 6.91
C PHE A 39 0.34 -20.51 7.65
N GLU A 40 0.70 -19.59 8.52
CA GLU A 40 -0.21 -18.70 9.20
C GLU A 40 0.03 -17.27 8.75
N ILE A 41 -1.05 -16.56 8.48
CA ILE A 41 -1.01 -15.17 8.01
C ILE A 41 -2.12 -14.36 8.67
N SER A 42 -1.91 -13.06 8.78
CA SER A 42 -2.90 -12.13 9.34
C SER A 42 -4.26 -12.21 8.64
N GLN A 43 -5.33 -12.05 9.42
CA GLN A 43 -6.71 -12.08 8.91
C GLN A 43 -6.95 -11.03 7.82
N SER A 44 -6.31 -9.86 7.94
CA SER A 44 -6.37 -8.79 6.93
C SER A 44 -5.85 -9.22 5.56
N ALA A 45 -4.84 -10.13 5.50
CA ALA A 45 -4.38 -10.71 4.24
C ALA A 45 -5.43 -11.66 3.64
N VAL A 46 -6.09 -12.48 4.45
CA VAL A 46 -7.18 -13.35 3.99
C VAL A 46 -8.32 -12.54 3.40
N GLU A 47 -8.64 -11.40 3.99
CA GLU A 47 -9.67 -10.48 3.50
C GLU A 47 -9.26 -9.76 2.21
N ARG A 48 -7.97 -9.54 2.00
CA ARG A 48 -7.43 -8.82 0.84
C ARG A 48 -7.17 -9.72 -0.36
N PHE A 49 -6.61 -10.91 -0.11
CA PHE A 49 -6.23 -11.86 -1.14
C PHE A 49 -7.20 -13.04 -1.18
N ASN A 50 -7.17 -13.82 -2.24
CA ASN A 50 -8.11 -14.94 -2.40
C ASN A 50 -7.66 -16.18 -1.60
N MET A 51 -7.55 -16.03 -0.28
CA MET A 51 -7.18 -17.11 0.65
C MET A 51 -8.40 -17.70 1.35
N SER A 52 -8.39 -19.00 1.59
CA SER A 52 -9.52 -19.71 2.19
C SER A 52 -9.63 -19.50 3.71
N LYS A 53 -8.49 -19.31 4.38
CA LYS A 53 -8.37 -19.14 5.85
C LYS A 53 -6.98 -18.62 6.20
N ASN A 54 -6.79 -18.17 7.44
CA ASN A 54 -5.54 -17.62 7.95
C ASN A 54 -4.47 -18.69 8.25
N VAL A 55 -4.87 -19.94 8.55
CA VAL A 55 -3.94 -21.05 8.78
C VAL A 55 -4.12 -22.09 7.68
N LEU A 56 -3.08 -22.28 6.86
CA LEU A 56 -3.05 -23.23 5.74
C LEU A 56 -2.19 -24.44 6.10
N THR A 57 -2.79 -25.63 5.99
CA THR A 57 -2.07 -26.90 5.93
C THR A 57 -1.81 -27.23 4.46
N ASP A 58 -0.68 -27.83 4.13
CA ASP A 58 -0.19 -27.95 2.75
C ASP A 58 0.14 -26.57 2.13
N ALA A 59 0.80 -25.76 2.93
CA ALA A 59 1.04 -24.35 2.69
C ALA A 59 1.72 -24.08 1.34
N ALA A 60 2.67 -24.91 0.94
CA ALA A 60 3.37 -24.77 -0.33
C ALA A 60 2.40 -24.75 -1.53
N ASN A 61 1.39 -25.64 -1.52
CA ASN A 61 0.38 -25.69 -2.58
C ASN A 61 -0.67 -24.58 -2.45
N GLU A 62 -1.13 -24.29 -1.22
CA GLU A 62 -2.18 -23.29 -1.00
C GLU A 62 -1.69 -21.87 -1.27
N VAL A 63 -0.48 -21.51 -0.84
CA VAL A 63 0.12 -20.19 -1.14
C VAL A 63 0.33 -20.02 -2.64
N MET A 64 0.76 -21.08 -3.36
CA MET A 64 0.94 -20.98 -4.82
C MET A 64 -0.36 -20.71 -5.59
N LYS A 65 -1.55 -20.95 -5.02
CA LYS A 65 -2.82 -20.59 -5.67
C LYS A 65 -3.02 -19.08 -5.73
N VAL A 66 -2.56 -18.34 -4.72
CA VAL A 66 -2.67 -16.88 -4.70
C VAL A 66 -1.47 -16.18 -5.35
N VAL A 67 -0.35 -16.86 -5.52
CA VAL A 67 0.80 -16.32 -6.25
C VAL A 67 0.51 -16.28 -7.75
N TYR A 68 0.81 -15.14 -8.39
CA TYR A 68 0.66 -14.98 -9.83
C TYR A 68 1.51 -16.01 -10.58
N GLU A 69 0.96 -16.61 -11.65
CA GLU A 69 1.52 -17.81 -12.29
C GLU A 69 2.98 -17.68 -12.70
N GLU A 70 3.34 -16.55 -13.33
CA GLU A 70 4.72 -16.31 -13.80
C GLU A 70 5.76 -16.20 -12.68
N ASP A 71 5.32 -15.90 -11.44
CA ASP A 71 6.22 -15.68 -10.30
C ASP A 71 6.42 -16.96 -9.45
N ARG A 72 5.64 -18.02 -9.72
CA ARG A 72 5.65 -19.27 -8.92
C ARG A 72 6.98 -20.01 -8.95
N GLU A 73 7.60 -20.12 -10.12
CA GLU A 73 8.89 -20.84 -10.28
C GLU A 73 9.99 -20.15 -9.47
N MET A 74 10.08 -18.83 -9.56
CA MET A 74 11.05 -18.02 -8.80
C MET A 74 10.86 -18.22 -7.29
N LEU A 75 9.62 -18.13 -6.79
CA LEU A 75 9.35 -18.31 -5.37
C LEU A 75 9.64 -19.73 -4.90
N THR A 76 9.26 -20.75 -5.67
CA THR A 76 9.53 -22.16 -5.35
C THR A 76 11.03 -22.42 -5.23
N LYS A 77 11.83 -21.92 -6.17
CA LYS A 77 13.28 -22.02 -6.13
C LYS A 77 13.88 -21.36 -4.89
N HIS A 78 13.46 -20.15 -4.58
CA HIS A 78 13.95 -19.41 -3.43
C HIS A 78 13.60 -20.11 -2.10
N LEU A 79 12.37 -20.64 -1.95
CA LEU A 79 11.98 -21.41 -0.77
C LEU A 79 12.80 -22.70 -0.63
N ALA A 80 13.14 -23.37 -1.75
CA ALA A 80 14.04 -24.51 -1.74
C ALA A 80 15.45 -24.12 -1.26
N ASP A 81 15.99 -22.98 -1.71
CA ASP A 81 17.28 -22.45 -1.27
C ASP A 81 17.31 -22.15 0.24
N ILE A 82 16.18 -21.66 0.79
CA ILE A 82 16.00 -21.48 2.25
C ILE A 82 16.02 -22.83 2.96
N CYS A 83 15.23 -23.81 2.52
CA CYS A 83 15.15 -25.12 3.15
C CYS A 83 16.49 -25.87 3.13
N GLU A 84 17.33 -25.65 2.12
CA GLU A 84 18.67 -26.22 2.00
C GLU A 84 19.76 -25.39 2.72
N GLY A 85 19.38 -24.29 3.39
CA GLY A 85 20.28 -23.43 4.16
C GLY A 85 21.19 -22.54 3.32
N ARG A 86 20.92 -22.41 2.01
CA ARG A 86 21.67 -21.50 1.13
C ARG A 86 21.28 -20.04 1.35
N GLU A 87 20.03 -19.80 1.77
CA GLU A 87 19.51 -18.49 2.06
C GLU A 87 19.00 -18.41 3.51
N LYS A 88 19.28 -17.29 4.19
CA LYS A 88 18.86 -17.04 5.58
C LYS A 88 17.87 -15.90 5.71
N VAL A 89 17.65 -15.17 4.64
CA VAL A 89 16.76 -14.01 4.59
C VAL A 89 15.87 -14.16 3.37
N HIS A 90 14.58 -13.99 3.60
CA HIS A 90 13.61 -13.87 2.52
C HIS A 90 13.40 -12.38 2.22
N ASN A 91 13.64 -11.97 0.98
CA ASN A 91 13.38 -10.60 0.53
C ASN A 91 13.10 -10.62 -0.97
N LEU A 92 11.84 -10.77 -1.34
CA LEU A 92 11.41 -10.91 -2.74
C LEU A 92 10.28 -9.95 -3.07
N HIS A 93 10.27 -9.51 -4.32
CA HIS A 93 9.17 -8.80 -4.94
C HIS A 93 8.49 -9.73 -5.94
N TYR A 94 7.19 -9.97 -5.75
CA TYR A 94 6.38 -10.82 -6.63
C TYR A 94 4.90 -10.47 -6.50
N ARG A 95 4.07 -11.07 -7.31
CA ARG A 95 2.64 -10.71 -7.40
C ARG A 95 1.77 -11.75 -6.70
N TRP A 96 0.81 -11.26 -5.91
CA TRP A 96 -0.30 -12.04 -5.41
C TRP A 96 -1.59 -11.62 -6.12
N LEU A 97 -2.53 -12.57 -6.25
CA LEU A 97 -3.86 -12.31 -6.79
C LEU A 97 -4.78 -11.83 -5.68
N ASP A 98 -5.46 -10.71 -5.89
CA ASP A 98 -6.54 -10.28 -5.02
C ASP A 98 -7.82 -11.08 -5.25
N LYS A 99 -8.90 -10.73 -4.53
CA LYS A 99 -10.20 -11.44 -4.63
C LYS A 99 -10.84 -11.34 -6.03
N GLU A 100 -10.52 -10.32 -6.78
CA GLU A 100 -10.96 -10.09 -8.15
C GLU A 100 -10.05 -10.79 -9.18
N GLY A 101 -8.99 -11.47 -8.72
CA GLY A 101 -8.00 -12.13 -9.56
C GLY A 101 -6.99 -11.17 -10.21
N MET A 102 -6.91 -9.92 -9.73
CA MET A 102 -5.98 -8.94 -10.23
C MET A 102 -4.62 -9.06 -9.55
N PRO A 103 -3.50 -8.97 -10.29
CA PRO A 103 -2.18 -9.07 -9.71
C PRO A 103 -1.83 -7.81 -8.90
N VAL A 104 -1.43 -8.02 -7.66
CA VAL A 104 -0.96 -7.01 -6.71
C VAL A 104 0.52 -7.27 -6.42
N TRP A 105 1.37 -6.29 -6.69
CA TRP A 105 2.78 -6.37 -6.33
C TRP A 105 2.97 -6.32 -4.82
N ILE A 106 3.66 -7.30 -4.29
CA ILE A 106 4.04 -7.36 -2.88
C ILE A 106 5.56 -7.39 -2.72
N ASN A 107 6.02 -6.85 -1.59
CA ASN A 107 7.35 -7.07 -1.07
C ASN A 107 7.22 -8.01 0.14
N SER A 108 7.72 -9.24 0.01
CA SER A 108 7.77 -10.22 1.08
C SER A 108 9.14 -10.20 1.73
N ARG A 109 9.18 -9.94 3.03
CA ARG A 109 10.41 -9.95 3.83
C ARG A 109 10.25 -10.85 5.03
N GLY A 110 11.27 -11.66 5.30
CA GLY A 110 11.25 -12.56 6.43
C GLY A 110 12.64 -13.02 6.84
N ILE A 111 12.73 -13.57 8.05
CA ILE A 111 13.94 -14.13 8.64
C ILE A 111 13.71 -15.63 8.83
N VAL A 112 14.72 -16.42 8.47
CA VAL A 112 14.71 -17.86 8.69
C VAL A 112 15.18 -18.15 10.11
N ILE A 113 14.36 -18.85 10.88
CA ILE A 113 14.72 -19.40 12.17
C ILE A 113 15.18 -20.84 11.94
N ILE A 114 16.33 -21.21 12.51
CA ILE A 114 16.92 -22.54 12.38
C ILE A 114 16.75 -23.31 13.69
N ASP A 115 16.60 -24.62 13.58
CA ASP A 115 16.57 -25.54 14.72
C ASP A 115 17.98 -25.77 15.32
N GLN A 116 18.05 -26.59 16.38
CA GLN A 116 19.32 -26.92 17.05
C GLN A 116 20.29 -27.68 16.16
N GLN A 117 19.83 -28.30 15.08
CA GLN A 117 20.63 -29.02 14.08
C GLN A 117 21.08 -28.10 12.93
N GLY A 118 20.68 -26.83 12.93
CA GLY A 118 21.00 -25.82 11.90
C GLY A 118 20.13 -25.92 10.65
N LYS A 119 19.02 -26.66 10.70
CA LYS A 119 18.06 -26.75 9.60
C LYS A 119 17.01 -25.64 9.72
N ALA A 120 16.52 -25.12 8.60
CA ALA A 120 15.44 -24.15 8.58
C ALA A 120 14.16 -24.76 9.20
N GLU A 121 13.63 -24.08 10.21
CA GLU A 121 12.43 -24.49 10.96
C GLU A 121 11.27 -23.58 10.62
N TYR A 122 11.44 -22.27 10.81
CA TYR A 122 10.42 -21.28 10.50
C TYR A 122 10.94 -20.19 9.57
N LEU A 123 10.06 -19.66 8.74
CA LEU A 123 10.24 -18.38 8.06
C LEU A 123 9.18 -17.40 8.61
N VAL A 124 9.65 -16.39 9.33
CA VAL A 124 8.76 -15.38 9.97
C VAL A 124 8.97 -14.04 9.30
N GLY A 125 7.89 -13.39 8.92
CA GLY A 125 8.02 -12.16 8.17
C GLY A 125 6.74 -11.37 7.96
N CYS A 126 6.82 -10.43 7.04
CA CYS A 126 5.70 -9.62 6.62
C CYS A 126 5.66 -9.44 5.10
N LEU A 127 4.45 -9.31 4.59
CA LEU A 127 4.15 -8.91 3.23
C LEU A 127 3.67 -7.46 3.23
N ASN A 128 4.11 -6.68 2.27
CA ASN A 128 3.52 -5.37 2.03
C ASN A 128 3.23 -5.14 0.54
N GLU A 129 2.12 -4.48 0.24
CA GLU A 129 1.78 -4.09 -1.12
C GLU A 129 2.71 -2.99 -1.62
N ILE A 130 3.35 -3.19 -2.75
CA ILE A 130 4.18 -2.17 -3.40
C ILE A 130 3.26 -1.23 -4.15
N GLY A 131 3.28 0.04 -3.78
CA GLY A 131 2.47 1.10 -4.41
C GLY A 131 1.11 1.37 -3.78
N ASN A 132 0.61 0.54 -2.86
CA ASN A 132 -0.73 0.71 -2.27
C ASN A 132 -0.73 1.21 -0.81
N LYS A 133 0.43 1.35 -0.17
CA LYS A 133 0.50 1.56 1.29
C LYS A 133 0.22 2.96 1.79
N ARG A 134 -0.02 3.91 0.91
CA ARG A 134 -0.42 5.25 1.32
C ARG A 134 -1.59 5.69 0.50
N ARG A 135 -2.81 5.41 0.98
CA ARG A 135 -4.01 6.02 0.43
C ARG A 135 -3.86 7.55 0.37
N ALA A 136 -3.16 8.11 1.34
CA ALA A 136 -2.85 9.53 1.38
C ALA A 136 -1.34 9.78 1.23
N ASP A 137 -0.97 10.77 0.44
CA ASP A 137 0.38 11.28 0.32
C ASP A 137 0.84 11.93 1.64
N ASN A 138 2.01 11.55 2.13
CA ASN A 138 2.51 12.00 3.45
C ASN A 138 2.83 13.50 3.52
N VAL A 139 3.05 14.12 2.37
CA VAL A 139 3.37 15.55 2.29
C VAL A 139 2.11 16.38 2.27
N THR A 140 1.19 16.04 1.38
CA THR A 140 -0.04 16.82 1.11
C THR A 140 -1.25 16.34 1.89
N GLY A 141 -1.24 15.08 2.38
CA GLY A 141 -2.39 14.42 2.99
C GLY A 141 -3.53 14.10 2.02
N LEU A 142 -3.30 14.25 0.71
CA LEU A 142 -4.27 13.92 -0.33
C LEU A 142 -4.18 12.45 -0.72
N LEU A 143 -5.30 11.88 -1.18
CA LEU A 143 -5.30 10.55 -1.79
C LEU A 143 -4.46 10.54 -3.08
N GLY A 144 -3.87 9.39 -3.41
CA GLY A 144 -2.95 9.24 -4.53
C GLY A 144 -3.59 8.81 -5.85
N GLY A 145 -2.74 8.54 -6.84
CA GLY A 145 -3.16 8.05 -8.17
C GLY A 145 -3.92 6.73 -8.14
N PRO A 146 -3.54 5.73 -7.33
CA PRO A 146 -4.31 4.50 -7.18
C PRO A 146 -5.75 4.73 -6.75
N GLU A 147 -5.99 5.61 -5.76
CA GLU A 147 -7.32 5.95 -5.28
C GLU A 147 -8.13 6.76 -6.31
N PHE A 148 -7.46 7.60 -7.09
CA PHE A 148 -8.10 8.27 -8.22
C PHE A 148 -8.60 7.25 -9.25
N LEU A 149 -7.78 6.27 -9.63
CA LEU A 149 -8.19 5.21 -10.55
C LEU A 149 -9.29 4.32 -9.97
N ALA A 150 -9.19 3.97 -8.67
CA ALA A 150 -10.23 3.21 -7.98
C ALA A 150 -11.56 3.97 -7.95
N TYR A 151 -11.52 5.28 -7.70
CA TYR A 151 -12.72 6.12 -7.76
C TYR A 151 -13.39 6.10 -9.14
N LEU A 152 -12.60 6.19 -10.21
CA LEU A 152 -13.14 6.13 -11.58
C LEU A 152 -13.73 4.76 -11.92
N ARG A 153 -13.02 3.67 -11.56
CA ARG A 153 -13.50 2.30 -11.79
C ARG A 153 -14.75 1.95 -10.97
N GLY A 154 -14.91 2.56 -9.81
CA GLY A 154 -16.06 2.37 -8.93
C GLY A 154 -17.36 3.03 -9.41
N GLN A 155 -17.33 3.79 -10.52
CA GLN A 155 -18.55 4.37 -11.10
C GLN A 155 -19.40 3.25 -11.71
N LYS A 156 -20.66 3.16 -11.27
CA LYS A 156 -21.61 2.13 -11.75
C LYS A 156 -22.13 2.39 -13.15
N GLU A 157 -22.11 3.67 -13.57
CA GLU A 157 -22.58 4.12 -14.88
C GLU A 157 -21.41 4.72 -15.69
N PRO A 158 -21.48 4.70 -17.02
CA PRO A 158 -20.50 5.35 -17.88
C PRO A 158 -20.40 6.85 -17.55
N ILE A 159 -19.18 7.36 -17.41
CA ILE A 159 -18.92 8.78 -17.19
C ILE A 159 -19.22 9.52 -18.50
N THR A 160 -20.32 10.27 -18.52
CA THR A 160 -20.81 11.01 -19.70
C THR A 160 -20.74 12.51 -19.53
N LYS A 161 -20.41 13.00 -18.33
CA LYS A 161 -20.33 14.42 -17.97
C LYS A 161 -19.25 14.63 -16.93
N GLY A 162 -18.97 15.87 -16.61
CA GLY A 162 -17.96 16.24 -15.63
C GLY A 162 -16.67 16.75 -16.27
N PHE A 163 -15.66 16.99 -15.43
CA PHE A 163 -14.34 17.41 -15.90
C PHE A 163 -13.21 16.80 -15.06
N PHE A 164 -12.05 16.80 -15.66
CA PHE A 164 -10.77 16.57 -15.01
C PHE A 164 -9.90 17.82 -15.18
N MET A 165 -9.40 18.35 -14.07
CA MET A 165 -8.48 19.48 -14.07
C MET A 165 -7.13 19.00 -13.57
N HIS A 166 -6.13 19.00 -14.44
CA HIS A 166 -4.75 18.69 -14.10
C HIS A 166 -4.04 19.98 -13.68
N VAL A 167 -3.34 19.94 -12.54
CA VAL A 167 -2.62 21.07 -11.97
C VAL A 167 -1.20 20.65 -11.66
N GLY A 168 -0.22 21.42 -12.11
CA GLY A 168 1.20 21.27 -11.80
C GLY A 168 1.78 22.57 -11.29
N ILE A 169 2.93 22.50 -10.59
CA ILE A 169 3.68 23.66 -10.12
C ILE A 169 4.86 23.89 -11.07
N ASP A 170 4.83 25.03 -11.75
CA ASP A 170 5.91 25.40 -12.66
C ASP A 170 7.25 25.46 -11.93
N ASP A 171 8.31 24.96 -12.58
CA ASP A 171 9.69 24.97 -12.09
C ASP A 171 9.89 24.34 -10.70
N PHE A 172 9.03 23.41 -10.26
CA PHE A 172 9.12 22.79 -8.95
C PHE A 172 10.49 22.14 -8.67
N GLY A 173 11.12 21.54 -9.69
CA GLY A 173 12.49 21.03 -9.62
C GLY A 173 13.53 22.11 -9.26
N ALA A 174 13.39 23.32 -9.81
CA ALA A 174 14.26 24.44 -9.50
C ALA A 174 14.05 24.96 -8.06
N ILE A 175 12.80 24.94 -7.57
CA ILE A 175 12.48 25.25 -6.17
C ILE A 175 13.22 24.29 -5.24
N ASN A 176 13.11 22.98 -5.47
CA ASN A 176 13.79 21.96 -4.66
C ASN A 176 15.32 22.11 -4.71
N SER A 177 15.88 22.37 -5.89
CA SER A 177 17.32 22.53 -6.06
C SER A 177 17.88 23.79 -5.36
N SER A 178 17.09 24.86 -5.30
CA SER A 178 17.54 26.15 -4.72
C SER A 178 17.26 26.27 -3.22
N ARG A 179 16.18 25.67 -2.72
CA ARG A 179 15.71 25.85 -1.33
C ARG A 179 15.60 24.55 -0.52
N GLY A 180 15.89 23.42 -1.15
CA GLY A 180 15.84 22.09 -0.52
C GLY A 180 14.46 21.46 -0.51
N ALA A 181 14.44 20.13 -0.27
CA ALA A 181 13.24 19.30 -0.30
C ALA A 181 12.19 19.69 0.75
N ASP A 182 12.62 20.14 1.93
CA ASP A 182 11.68 20.54 3.00
C ASP A 182 10.85 21.77 2.59
N TYR A 183 11.48 22.73 1.89
CA TYR A 183 10.77 23.87 1.35
C TYR A 183 9.82 23.46 0.22
N GLY A 184 10.25 22.57 -0.66
CA GLY A 184 9.37 22.00 -1.68
C GLY A 184 8.16 21.26 -1.07
N ASN A 185 8.36 20.47 -0.03
CA ASN A 185 7.30 19.83 0.72
C ASN A 185 6.32 20.82 1.38
N TYR A 186 6.85 21.94 1.88
CA TYR A 186 6.02 23.03 2.39
C TYR A 186 5.14 23.63 1.28
N ILE A 187 5.71 23.91 0.10
CA ILE A 187 4.96 24.41 -1.07
C ILE A 187 3.88 23.43 -1.51
N LEU A 188 4.22 22.13 -1.66
CA LEU A 188 3.24 21.11 -2.03
C LEU A 188 2.05 21.07 -1.07
N ARG A 189 2.32 21.09 0.23
CA ARG A 189 1.28 21.08 1.28
C ARG A 189 0.41 22.33 1.21
N SER A 190 1.02 23.47 1.03
CA SER A 190 0.32 24.76 0.99
C SER A 190 -0.58 24.88 -0.24
N VAL A 191 -0.08 24.49 -1.42
CA VAL A 191 -0.85 24.47 -2.68
C VAL A 191 -2.02 23.50 -2.56
N ALA A 192 -1.80 22.28 -2.03
CA ALA A 192 -2.85 21.31 -1.79
C ALA A 192 -3.94 21.86 -0.85
N GLY A 193 -3.55 22.54 0.23
CA GLY A 193 -4.46 23.20 1.17
C GLY A 193 -5.30 24.29 0.49
N CYS A 194 -4.66 25.19 -0.26
CA CYS A 194 -5.35 26.25 -1.02
C CYS A 194 -6.36 25.68 -2.02
N MET A 195 -5.98 24.65 -2.77
CA MET A 195 -6.88 24.00 -3.72
C MET A 195 -8.07 23.36 -2.98
N LYS A 196 -7.81 22.60 -1.91
CA LYS A 196 -8.85 21.92 -1.13
C LYS A 196 -9.91 22.88 -0.59
N GLU A 197 -9.52 24.07 -0.12
CA GLU A 197 -10.42 25.10 0.35
C GLU A 197 -11.30 25.70 -0.78
N CYS A 198 -10.91 25.53 -2.04
CA CYS A 198 -11.68 25.96 -3.19
C CYS A 198 -12.76 24.97 -3.65
N LEU A 199 -12.64 23.69 -3.24
CA LEU A 199 -13.52 22.63 -3.70
C LEU A 199 -14.88 22.65 -3.00
N SER A 200 -15.89 22.17 -3.72
CA SER A 200 -17.21 21.80 -3.17
C SER A 200 -17.22 20.31 -2.80
N ASP A 201 -18.29 19.85 -2.15
CA ASP A 201 -18.48 18.45 -1.75
C ASP A 201 -18.54 17.47 -2.94
N LYS A 202 -18.81 17.97 -4.14
CA LYS A 202 -18.87 17.18 -5.39
C LYS A 202 -17.50 16.95 -6.00
N GLN A 203 -16.54 17.79 -5.68
CA GLN A 203 -15.22 17.78 -6.25
C GLN A 203 -14.24 17.01 -5.37
N ARG A 204 -13.35 16.26 -6.01
CA ARG A 204 -12.30 15.49 -5.35
C ARG A 204 -10.95 15.90 -5.90
N ILE A 205 -9.95 15.94 -5.02
CA ILE A 205 -8.56 16.23 -5.40
C ILE A 205 -7.66 15.07 -5.01
N TYR A 206 -6.72 14.75 -5.90
CA TYR A 206 -5.71 13.71 -5.71
C TYR A 206 -4.33 14.26 -6.01
N HIS A 207 -3.32 13.79 -5.27
CA HIS A 207 -1.92 14.03 -5.57
C HIS A 207 -1.36 12.85 -6.35
N LEU A 208 -0.92 13.07 -7.58
CA LEU A 208 -0.48 11.97 -8.46
C LEU A 208 0.98 11.60 -8.20
N VAL A 209 1.89 12.48 -8.58
CA VAL A 209 3.33 12.29 -8.42
C VAL A 209 4.03 13.65 -8.46
N ALA A 210 5.08 13.83 -7.68
CA ALA A 210 5.91 15.04 -7.59
C ALA A 210 5.08 16.29 -7.25
N ASP A 211 4.81 17.14 -8.24
CA ASP A 211 4.05 18.39 -8.13
C ASP A 211 2.69 18.31 -8.86
N GLN A 212 2.28 17.11 -9.27
CA GLN A 212 1.12 16.92 -10.11
C GLN A 212 -0.12 16.57 -9.30
N TYR A 213 -1.20 17.30 -9.53
CA TYR A 213 -2.50 17.09 -8.92
C TYR A 213 -3.59 16.87 -9.98
N VAL A 214 -4.64 16.16 -9.63
CA VAL A 214 -5.86 16.09 -10.43
C VAL A 214 -7.07 16.41 -9.57
N ILE A 215 -7.91 17.31 -10.07
CA ILE A 215 -9.24 17.58 -9.51
C ILE A 215 -10.27 16.98 -10.45
N VAL A 216 -11.25 16.28 -9.88
CA VAL A 216 -12.31 15.62 -10.64
C VAL A 216 -13.68 16.03 -10.10
N ASP A 217 -14.58 16.34 -11.02
CA ASP A 217 -16.00 16.53 -10.78
C ASP A 217 -16.76 15.74 -11.84
N LEU A 218 -17.45 14.67 -11.44
CA LEU A 218 -18.23 13.82 -12.35
C LEU A 218 -19.69 14.24 -12.46
N GLU A 219 -20.08 15.29 -11.73
CA GLU A 219 -21.45 15.83 -11.75
C GLU A 219 -21.58 17.15 -12.50
N ALA A 220 -20.46 17.83 -12.77
CA ALA A 220 -20.44 19.08 -13.51
C ALA A 220 -21.16 18.93 -14.86
N SER A 221 -22.00 19.91 -15.19
CA SER A 221 -22.84 19.85 -16.36
C SER A 221 -22.36 20.75 -17.50
N SER A 222 -21.37 21.61 -17.23
CA SER A 222 -20.84 22.56 -18.21
C SER A 222 -19.33 22.77 -18.07
N ALA A 223 -18.71 23.29 -19.13
CA ALA A 223 -17.30 23.67 -19.11
C ALA A 223 -17.06 24.92 -18.23
N GLU A 224 -18.06 25.74 -18.05
CA GLU A 224 -18.03 26.95 -17.21
C GLU A 224 -17.76 26.59 -15.74
N ASP A 225 -18.24 25.44 -15.28
CA ASP A 225 -17.96 24.94 -13.92
C ASP A 225 -16.45 24.74 -13.68
N ALA A 226 -15.74 24.19 -14.69
CA ALA A 226 -14.29 24.02 -14.63
C ALA A 226 -13.55 25.35 -14.69
N VAL A 227 -14.02 26.29 -15.52
CA VAL A 227 -13.44 27.63 -15.63
C VAL A 227 -13.58 28.39 -14.33
N ALA A 228 -14.77 28.39 -13.73
CA ALA A 228 -15.02 29.05 -12.45
C ALA A 228 -14.15 28.49 -11.33
N LEU A 229 -13.97 27.16 -11.27
CA LEU A 229 -13.08 26.54 -10.29
C LEU A 229 -11.62 26.95 -10.52
N LYS A 230 -11.16 26.96 -11.79
CA LYS A 230 -9.81 27.39 -12.15
C LYS A 230 -9.55 28.82 -11.68
N GLU A 231 -10.48 29.74 -11.94
CA GLU A 231 -10.35 31.15 -11.52
C GLU A 231 -10.27 31.26 -10.00
N LYS A 232 -11.15 30.58 -9.28
CA LYS A 232 -11.15 30.54 -7.80
C LYS A 232 -9.82 30.04 -7.23
N ILE A 233 -9.26 28.95 -7.79
CA ILE A 233 -7.95 28.40 -7.38
C ILE A 233 -6.85 29.41 -7.70
N THR A 234 -6.85 30.00 -8.90
CA THR A 234 -5.82 30.95 -9.33
C THR A 234 -5.81 32.18 -8.41
N ASP A 235 -6.96 32.74 -8.09
CA ASP A 235 -7.06 33.89 -7.20
C ASP A 235 -6.62 33.56 -5.77
N LYS A 236 -6.96 32.37 -5.29
CA LYS A 236 -6.51 31.90 -3.97
C LYS A 236 -5.00 31.75 -3.90
N LEU A 237 -4.38 31.17 -4.92
CA LEU A 237 -2.92 30.97 -5.00
C LEU A 237 -2.17 32.32 -5.17
N ARG A 238 -2.68 33.26 -5.93
CA ARG A 238 -2.09 34.61 -6.05
C ARG A 238 -2.02 35.35 -4.72
N ASN A 239 -2.96 35.11 -3.83
CA ASN A 239 -2.99 35.75 -2.50
C ASN A 239 -2.17 34.97 -1.47
N PHE A 240 -1.61 33.81 -1.84
CA PHE A 240 -0.79 32.98 -0.97
C PHE A 240 0.72 33.33 -1.08
N ILE A 241 1.15 33.88 -2.19
CA ILE A 241 2.53 34.34 -2.46
C ILE A 241 2.62 35.82 -2.12
#